data_a51dd384bb04212e3df9d60fbfba4b5b
#
_entry.id   a51dd384bb04212e3df9d60fbfba4b5b
#
_cell.length_a   1.000
_cell.length_b   1.000
_cell.length_c   1.000
_cell.angle_alpha   90.00
_cell.angle_beta   90.00
_cell.angle_gamma   90.00
#
_symmetry.space_group_name_H-M   'P 1'
#
loop_
_entity.id
_entity.type
_entity.pdbx_description
1 polymer ?
#
loop_
_entity_poly.entity_id
_entity_poly.type
_entity_poly.pdbx_seq_one_letter_code
_entity_poly.pdbx_strand_id
1 'polypeptide(L)'
;MEEFTLINKQRNRIKVFKPFEDISKPSPNINAMENSYGCVYKRSSKPVMKGSKVETIEDARKEYKQLLEEGWSKTRIFKSYF
;
A
#
# COMPACT_ATOMS: atom_id res chain seq x y z
N MET A 1 5.09 -9.05 -9.04
CA MET A 1 5.30 -7.88 -8.17
C MET A 1 4.81 -8.19 -6.77
N GLU A 2 5.52 -7.76 -5.76
CA GLU A 2 5.15 -8.04 -4.37
C GLU A 2 4.28 -6.96 -3.78
N GLU A 3 3.49 -7.36 -2.80
CA GLU A 3 2.78 -6.44 -1.94
C GLU A 3 3.76 -5.83 -0.93
N PHE A 4 3.62 -4.54 -0.65
CA PHE A 4 4.42 -3.91 0.40
C PHE A 4 3.61 -2.85 1.13
N THR A 5 3.95 -2.69 2.40
CA THR A 5 3.29 -1.76 3.31
C THR A 5 4.29 -0.72 3.79
N LEU A 6 3.88 0.53 3.77
CA LEU A 6 4.65 1.64 4.33
C LEU A 6 3.94 2.18 5.55
N ILE A 7 4.72 2.59 6.55
CA ILE A 7 4.21 3.25 7.74
C ILE A 7 4.88 4.61 7.88
N ASN A 8 4.13 5.61 8.30
CA ASN A 8 4.66 6.95 8.46
C ASN A 8 5.58 7.07 9.69
N LYS A 9 6.28 8.21 9.79
CA LYS A 9 7.25 8.45 10.86
C LYS A 9 6.61 8.41 12.24
N GLN A 10 5.38 8.89 12.37
CA GLN A 10 4.63 8.86 13.63
C GLN A 10 4.02 7.48 13.95
N ARG A 11 4.10 6.54 13.01
CA ARG A 11 3.62 5.17 13.12
C ARG A 11 2.11 5.07 13.39
N ASN A 12 1.35 6.03 12.87
CA ASN A 12 -0.10 6.05 13.02
C ASN A 12 -0.87 5.98 11.71
N ARG A 13 -0.18 5.97 10.57
CA ARG A 13 -0.79 5.81 9.24
C ARG A 13 -0.03 4.80 8.43
N ILE A 14 -0.75 4.02 7.64
CA ILE A 14 -0.16 3.04 6.73
C ILE A 14 -0.70 3.22 5.32
N LYS A 15 0.10 2.76 4.36
CA LYS A 15 -0.31 2.59 2.96
C LYS A 15 0.12 1.22 2.49
N VAL A 16 -0.78 0.53 1.80
CA VAL A 16 -0.53 -0.81 1.26
C VAL A 16 -0.61 -0.75 -0.24
N PHE A 17 0.47 -1.16 -0.90
CA PHE A 17 0.54 -1.24 -2.36
C PHE A 17 0.46 -2.71 -2.76
N LYS A 18 -0.60 -3.08 -3.47
CA LYS A 18 -0.81 -4.44 -3.99
C LYS A 18 -0.88 -4.43 -5.49
N PRO A 19 -0.30 -5.42 -6.18
CA PRO A 19 -0.53 -5.58 -7.61
C PRO A 19 -2.02 -5.74 -7.86
N PHE A 20 -2.53 -5.01 -8.84
CA PHE A 20 -3.94 -5.11 -9.24
C PHE A 20 -4.01 -5.88 -10.55
N GLU A 21 -4.75 -6.98 -10.55
CA GLU A 21 -4.93 -7.84 -11.70
C GLU A 21 -6.39 -7.86 -12.09
N ASP A 22 -6.67 -7.50 -13.34
CA ASP A 22 -8.02 -7.55 -13.87
C ASP A 22 -8.23 -8.91 -14.57
N ILE A 23 -8.84 -9.84 -13.86
CA ILE A 23 -9.07 -11.20 -14.34
C ILE A 23 -10.13 -11.28 -15.44
N SER A 24 -10.86 -10.20 -15.70
CA SER A 24 -11.85 -10.17 -16.78
C SER A 24 -11.20 -10.02 -18.16
N LYS A 25 -9.92 -9.65 -18.21
CA LYS A 25 -9.18 -9.50 -19.47
C LYS A 25 -8.51 -10.80 -19.88
N PRO A 26 -8.48 -11.12 -21.20
CA PRO A 26 -7.90 -12.38 -21.67
C PRO A 26 -6.38 -12.50 -21.47
N SER A 27 -5.68 -11.40 -21.33
CA SER A 27 -4.23 -11.38 -21.03
C SER A 27 -4.01 -10.51 -19.80
N PRO A 28 -3.98 -11.09 -18.62
CA PRO A 28 -3.78 -10.33 -17.40
C PRO A 28 -2.34 -9.82 -17.32
N ASN A 29 -2.15 -8.54 -17.64
CA ASN A 29 -0.90 -7.86 -17.40
C ASN A 29 -1.04 -7.04 -16.13
N ILE A 30 -0.11 -7.27 -15.20
CA ILE A 30 -0.07 -6.48 -13.97
C ILE A 30 0.55 -5.13 -14.29
N ASN A 31 -0.27 -4.20 -14.74
CA ASN A 31 0.16 -2.85 -15.07
C ASN A 31 -0.45 -1.79 -14.16
N ALA A 32 -1.12 -2.22 -13.10
CA ALA A 32 -1.76 -1.34 -12.14
C ALA A 32 -1.50 -1.81 -10.71
N MET A 33 -1.64 -0.90 -9.77
CA MET A 33 -1.48 -1.16 -8.35
C MET A 33 -2.71 -0.65 -7.60
N GLU A 34 -3.17 -1.43 -6.62
CA GLU A 34 -4.15 -0.97 -5.66
C GLU A 34 -3.40 -0.34 -4.49
N ASN A 35 -3.68 0.93 -4.24
CA ASN A 35 -3.07 1.69 -3.16
C ASN A 35 -4.14 1.93 -2.09
N SER A 36 -4.03 1.20 -0.99
CA SER A 36 -4.93 1.33 0.14
C SER A 36 -4.28 2.14 1.25
N TYR A 37 -5.06 2.89 1.99
CA TYR A 37 -4.56 3.68 3.10
C TYR A 37 -5.39 3.45 4.35
N GLY A 38 -4.77 3.61 5.50
CA GLY A 38 -5.44 3.40 6.77
C GLY A 38 -4.70 4.02 7.94
N CYS A 39 -5.26 3.84 9.12
CA CYS A 39 -4.73 4.37 10.37
C CYS A 39 -4.45 3.25 11.37
N VAL A 40 -3.43 3.47 12.18
CA VAL A 40 -3.04 2.57 13.27
C VAL A 40 -3.28 3.32 14.58
N TYR A 41 -4.26 2.86 15.36
CA TYR A 41 -4.62 3.54 16.60
C TYR A 41 -3.88 3.01 17.82
N LYS A 42 -3.56 1.72 17.81
CA LYS A 42 -2.78 1.09 18.88
C LYS A 42 -1.69 0.22 18.26
N ARG A 43 -0.55 0.16 18.92
CA ARG A 43 0.62 -0.55 18.44
C ARG A 43 0.37 -2.01 18.07
N SER A 44 -0.45 -2.71 18.83
CA SER A 44 -0.77 -4.11 18.63
C SER A 44 -2.10 -4.36 17.93
N SER A 45 -2.80 -3.29 17.53
CA SER A 45 -4.11 -3.41 16.93
C SER A 45 -4.01 -3.57 15.42
N LYS A 46 -5.02 -4.25 14.87
CA LYS A 46 -5.21 -4.32 13.44
C LYS A 46 -5.44 -2.91 12.89
N PRO A 47 -4.78 -2.50 11.80
CA PRO A 47 -5.01 -1.19 11.22
C PRO A 47 -6.43 -1.07 10.67
N VAL A 48 -6.98 0.14 10.76
CA VAL A 48 -8.30 0.44 10.21
C VAL A 48 -8.11 1.05 8.82
N MET A 49 -8.50 0.31 7.80
CA MET A 49 -8.37 0.78 6.42
C MET A 49 -9.49 1.77 6.11
N LYS A 50 -9.13 2.89 5.48
CA LYS A 50 -10.05 4.00 5.20
C LYS A 50 -10.50 4.06 3.75
N GLY A 51 -9.68 3.58 2.83
CA GLY A 51 -10.02 3.60 1.42
C GLY A 51 -8.92 3.06 0.56
N SER A 52 -9.19 2.98 -0.75
CA SER A 52 -8.21 2.51 -1.72
C SER A 52 -8.47 3.16 -3.08
N LYS A 53 -7.45 3.16 -3.92
CA LYS A 53 -7.54 3.58 -5.32
C LYS A 53 -6.68 2.66 -6.17
N VAL A 54 -7.04 2.53 -7.44
CA VAL A 54 -6.23 1.82 -8.42
C VAL A 54 -5.51 2.86 -9.26
N GLU A 55 -4.22 2.67 -9.43
CA GLU A 55 -3.38 3.59 -10.18
C GLU A 55 -2.37 2.83 -11.03
N THR A 56 -1.72 3.52 -11.98
CA THR A 56 -0.68 2.89 -12.79
C THR A 56 0.53 2.55 -11.92
N ILE A 57 1.33 1.59 -12.39
CA ILE A 57 2.58 1.23 -11.69
C ILE A 57 3.51 2.45 -11.61
N GLU A 58 3.54 3.27 -12.66
CA GLU A 58 4.38 4.48 -12.66
C GLU A 58 3.97 5.47 -11.57
N ASP A 59 2.68 5.73 -11.44
CA ASP A 59 2.16 6.62 -10.41
C ASP A 59 2.40 6.06 -9.01
N ALA A 60 2.21 4.75 -8.84
CA ALA A 60 2.49 4.08 -7.57
C ALA A 60 3.96 4.21 -7.17
N ARG A 61 4.88 4.05 -8.14
CA ARG A 61 6.31 4.21 -7.89
C ARG A 61 6.68 5.63 -7.49
N LYS A 62 6.08 6.62 -8.12
CA LYS A 62 6.30 8.03 -7.77
C LYS A 62 5.84 8.31 -6.34
N GLU A 63 4.65 7.85 -6.00
CA GLU A 63 4.11 8.02 -4.66
C GLU A 63 4.97 7.30 -3.61
N TYR A 64 5.39 6.08 -3.91
CA TYR A 64 6.26 5.30 -3.04
C TYR A 64 7.57 6.06 -2.73
N LYS A 65 8.23 6.58 -3.74
CA LYS A 65 9.46 7.35 -3.57
C LYS A 65 9.23 8.62 -2.74
N GLN A 66 8.14 9.31 -3.02
CA GLN A 66 7.78 10.52 -2.29
C GLN A 66 7.56 10.21 -0.80
N LEU A 67 6.85 9.14 -0.50
CA LEU A 67 6.60 8.74 0.89
C LEU A 67 7.90 8.41 1.63
N LEU A 68 8.84 7.72 0.97
CA LEU A 68 10.15 7.45 1.56
C LEU A 68 10.90 8.76 1.87
N GLU A 69 10.83 9.73 0.98
CA GLU A 69 11.43 11.05 1.20
C GLU A 69 10.79 11.79 2.36
N GLU A 70 9.50 11.55 2.61
CA GLU A 70 8.77 12.14 3.72
C GLU A 70 8.99 11.42 5.05
N GLY A 71 9.80 10.36 5.06
CA GLY A 71 10.14 9.63 6.27
C GLY A 71 9.36 8.36 6.52
N TRP A 72 8.52 7.95 5.57
CA TRP A 72 7.83 6.65 5.65
C TRP A 72 8.84 5.52 5.46
N SER A 73 8.58 4.38 6.07
CA SER A 73 9.45 3.21 5.97
C SER A 73 8.64 1.95 5.70
N LYS A 74 9.30 0.96 5.10
CA LYS A 74 8.69 -0.36 4.89
C LYS A 74 8.45 -1.04 6.23
N THR A 75 7.31 -1.72 6.35
CA THR A 75 6.99 -2.51 7.52
C THR A 75 6.33 -3.83 7.10
N ARG A 76 6.57 -4.87 7.88
CA ARG A 76 5.90 -6.16 7.71
C ARG A 76 4.98 -6.48 8.87
N ILE A 77 4.89 -5.60 9.85
CA ILE A 77 4.15 -5.83 11.09
C ILE A 77 2.67 -6.15 10.81
N PHE A 78 2.09 -5.51 9.80
CA PHE A 78 0.67 -5.65 9.51
C PHE A 78 0.36 -6.57 8.32
N LYS A 79 1.35 -7.28 7.81
CA LYS A 79 1.18 -8.09 6.60
C LYS A 79 0.08 -9.14 6.71
N SER A 80 -0.08 -9.75 7.86
CA SER A 80 -1.08 -10.79 8.10
C SER A 80 -2.51 -10.26 8.19
N TYR A 81 -2.71 -8.96 8.22
CA TYR A 81 -4.04 -8.35 8.33
C TYR A 81 -4.65 -7.99 6.97
N PHE A 82 -3.94 -8.23 5.90
CA PHE A 82 -4.41 -7.86 4.56
C PHE A 82 -4.60 -9.12 3.66
#